data_ead33b034420a3cbe2dde53c70e6c868
#
_entry.id   ead33b034420a3cbe2dde53c70e6c868
#
_cell.length_a   1.000
_cell.length_b   1.000
_cell.length_c   1.000
_cell.angle_alpha   90.00
_cell.angle_beta   90.00
_cell.angle_gamma   90.00
#
_symmetry.space_group_name_H-M   'P 1'
#
loop_
_entity.id
_entity.type
_entity.pdbx_description
1 polymer ?
#
loop_
_entity_poly.entity_id
_entity_poly.type
_entity_poly.pdbx_seq_one_letter_code
_entity_poly.pdbx_strand_id
1 'polypeptide(L)'
;MDFIQPKNEYDLITMGEVMLRLSPPGTDKISQSYSFDKKAGGAELNVASGSAILGIRSALITKIPESKIGHFVKNMIRYGNVSDDYIVYDHSKQARLGIYYYETGAYPRKSSVIYDRANASITTLTLDEIDPSVYGKTRVFHVSGITLALGEGIRKTTLEVIKKFKEAGAAISFDINYRASLWDEDTARSVVESIF
;
A
#
# COMPACT_ATOMS: atom_id res chain seq x y z
N MET A 1 3.50 -28.59 15.36
CA MET A 1 3.26 -27.14 15.50
C MET A 1 2.06 -26.79 14.62
N ASP A 2 0.89 -26.64 15.26
CA ASP A 2 -0.34 -26.31 14.53
C ASP A 2 -0.33 -24.80 14.20
N PHE A 3 0.26 -24.43 13.07
CA PHE A 3 0.22 -23.07 12.55
C PHE A 3 -1.11 -22.71 11.86
N ILE A 4 -2.06 -23.63 11.82
CA ILE A 4 -3.36 -23.42 11.18
C ILE A 4 -4.40 -23.35 12.29
N GLN A 5 -4.66 -22.14 12.80
CA GLN A 5 -5.90 -21.91 13.54
C GLN A 5 -7.02 -21.61 12.51
N PRO A 6 -8.09 -22.41 12.43
CA PRO A 6 -9.14 -22.23 11.44
C PRO A 6 -10.06 -21.03 11.70
N LYS A 7 -9.70 -20.12 12.61
CA LYS A 7 -10.54 -19.00 13.04
C LYS A 7 -10.38 -17.71 12.25
N ASN A 8 -9.32 -17.55 11.48
CA ASN A 8 -9.07 -16.29 10.79
C ASN A 8 -9.53 -16.35 9.34
N GLU A 9 -10.23 -15.33 8.90
CA GLU A 9 -10.71 -15.18 7.52
C GLU A 9 -9.54 -15.01 6.57
N TYR A 10 -8.49 -14.28 7.01
CA TYR A 10 -7.25 -14.02 6.27
C TYR A 10 -6.03 -14.52 7.05
N ASP A 11 -5.01 -14.93 6.33
CA ASP A 11 -3.71 -15.24 6.89
C ASP A 11 -2.84 -13.99 6.98
N LEU A 12 -3.02 -13.05 6.03
CA LEU A 12 -2.32 -11.79 5.94
C LEU A 12 -3.25 -10.64 5.59
N ILE A 13 -3.22 -9.56 6.36
CA ILE A 13 -3.80 -8.27 5.97
C ILE A 13 -2.67 -7.27 5.87
N THR A 14 -2.64 -6.51 4.79
CA THR A 14 -1.66 -5.43 4.58
C THR A 14 -2.37 -4.08 4.56
N MET A 15 -1.66 -2.98 4.88
CA MET A 15 -2.21 -1.63 4.79
C MET A 15 -1.21 -0.69 4.15
N GLY A 16 -1.61 -0.01 3.07
CA GLY A 16 -0.73 0.95 2.42
C GLY A 16 -1.28 1.60 1.17
N GLU A 17 -0.45 2.45 0.56
CA GLU A 17 -0.80 3.14 -0.66
C GLU A 17 -0.76 2.23 -1.87
N VAL A 18 -1.80 2.32 -2.69
CA VAL A 18 -1.79 1.79 -4.05
C VAL A 18 -1.77 2.94 -5.04
N MET A 19 -0.79 2.93 -5.93
CA MET A 19 -0.58 3.96 -6.95
C MET A 19 -0.85 3.42 -8.35
N LEU A 20 -1.20 4.33 -9.25
CA LEU A 20 -1.15 4.07 -10.68
C LEU A 20 0.30 4.19 -11.17
N ARG A 21 0.84 3.12 -11.72
CA ARG A 21 2.11 3.13 -12.46
C ARG A 21 1.84 3.38 -13.93
N LEU A 22 2.53 4.37 -14.49
CA LEU A 22 2.56 4.65 -15.92
C LEU A 22 3.99 4.44 -16.44
N SER A 23 4.14 3.57 -17.43
CA SER A 23 5.45 3.26 -18.04
C SER A 23 5.37 3.37 -19.54
N PRO A 24 6.30 4.05 -20.21
CA PRO A 24 6.42 3.95 -21.66
C PRO A 24 6.63 2.49 -22.08
N PRO A 25 6.23 2.11 -23.29
CA PRO A 25 6.51 0.78 -23.83
C PRO A 25 8.02 0.49 -23.91
N GLY A 26 8.39 -0.74 -23.59
CA GLY A 26 9.77 -1.20 -23.70
C GLY A 26 10.77 -0.33 -22.91
N THR A 27 11.70 0.28 -23.61
CA THR A 27 12.73 1.17 -23.06
C THR A 27 12.62 2.60 -23.55
N ASP A 28 11.46 3.00 -24.07
CA ASP A 28 11.19 4.36 -24.51
C ASP A 28 11.36 5.36 -23.38
N LYS A 29 11.76 6.58 -23.71
CA LYS A 29 11.84 7.66 -22.75
C LYS A 29 10.46 8.27 -22.51
N ILE A 30 10.17 8.64 -21.26
CA ILE A 30 8.96 9.39 -20.91
C ILE A 30 8.78 10.63 -21.77
N SER A 31 9.88 11.36 -22.03
CA SER A 31 9.88 12.60 -22.82
C SER A 31 9.64 12.43 -24.33
N GLN A 32 9.62 11.19 -24.82
CA GLN A 32 9.52 10.90 -26.26
C GLN A 32 8.35 9.96 -26.60
N SER A 33 7.81 9.25 -25.60
CA SER A 33 6.74 8.29 -25.81
C SER A 33 5.38 8.97 -25.95
N TYR A 34 4.56 8.49 -26.85
CA TYR A 34 3.17 8.94 -27.06
C TYR A 34 2.15 8.09 -26.29
N SER A 35 2.58 7.01 -25.65
CA SER A 35 1.70 6.09 -24.91
C SER A 35 2.31 5.61 -23.62
N PHE A 36 1.46 5.15 -22.71
CA PHE A 36 1.86 4.55 -21.45
C PHE A 36 1.07 3.28 -21.18
N ASP A 37 1.77 2.23 -20.77
CA ASP A 37 1.18 1.08 -20.12
C ASP A 37 0.84 1.42 -18.68
N LYS A 38 -0.37 1.05 -18.23
CA LYS A 38 -0.82 1.29 -16.86
C LYS A 38 -0.79 0.00 -16.03
N LYS A 39 -0.30 0.10 -14.80
CA LYS A 39 -0.30 -0.98 -13.80
C LYS A 39 -0.63 -0.39 -12.43
N ALA A 40 -1.03 -1.24 -11.49
CA ALA A 40 -1.04 -0.86 -10.08
C ALA A 40 0.32 -1.17 -9.45
N GLY A 41 0.71 -0.38 -8.44
CA GLY A 41 1.91 -0.61 -7.65
C GLY A 41 1.73 -0.10 -6.23
N GLY A 42 2.43 -0.70 -5.30
CA GLY A 42 2.41 -0.37 -3.88
C GLY A 42 3.20 -1.42 -3.12
N ALA A 43 3.96 -1.04 -2.10
CA ALA A 43 4.80 -1.97 -1.35
C ALA A 43 3.93 -3.06 -0.71
N GLU A 44 2.91 -2.66 0.01
CA GLU A 44 1.99 -3.54 0.73
C GLU A 44 1.10 -4.37 -0.23
N LEU A 45 0.68 -3.79 -1.36
CA LEU A 45 -0.01 -4.54 -2.40
C LEU A 45 0.88 -5.64 -2.99
N ASN A 46 2.16 -5.35 -3.21
CA ASN A 46 3.10 -6.34 -3.74
C ASN A 46 3.30 -7.51 -2.76
N VAL A 47 3.38 -7.21 -1.45
CA VAL A 47 3.45 -8.24 -0.41
C VAL A 47 2.17 -9.08 -0.38
N ALA A 48 1.00 -8.45 -0.39
CA ALA A 48 -0.29 -9.14 -0.40
C ALA A 48 -0.45 -10.04 -1.63
N SER A 49 -0.16 -9.49 -2.84
CA SER A 49 -0.28 -10.23 -4.10
C SER A 49 0.73 -11.38 -4.20
N GLY A 50 2.00 -11.12 -3.81
CA GLY A 50 3.02 -12.16 -3.79
C GLY A 50 2.65 -13.31 -2.84
N SER A 51 2.13 -12.99 -1.66
CA SER A 51 1.63 -13.97 -0.71
C SER A 51 0.42 -14.74 -1.26
N ALA A 52 -0.52 -14.04 -1.91
CA ALA A 52 -1.70 -14.68 -2.51
C ALA A 52 -1.34 -15.67 -3.62
N ILE A 53 -0.34 -15.36 -4.45
CA ILE A 53 0.20 -16.29 -5.47
C ILE A 53 0.75 -17.57 -4.82
N LEU A 54 1.29 -17.46 -3.61
CA LEU A 54 1.78 -18.60 -2.83
C LEU A 54 0.68 -19.33 -2.05
N GLY A 55 -0.59 -18.98 -2.25
CA GLY A 55 -1.73 -19.63 -1.60
C GLY A 55 -2.13 -19.06 -0.23
N ILE A 56 -1.57 -17.92 0.17
CA ILE A 56 -1.91 -17.20 1.41
C ILE A 56 -3.16 -16.35 1.16
N ARG A 57 -4.18 -16.48 2.00
CA ARG A 57 -5.39 -15.64 1.92
C ARG A 57 -5.05 -14.23 2.37
N SER A 58 -5.01 -13.31 1.42
CA SER A 58 -4.54 -11.95 1.66
C SER A 58 -5.64 -10.91 1.41
N ALA A 59 -5.66 -9.85 2.23
CA ALA A 59 -6.49 -8.66 2.04
C ALA A 59 -5.66 -7.38 2.16
N LEU A 60 -6.19 -6.28 1.63
CA LEU A 60 -5.52 -4.98 1.66
C LEU A 60 -6.46 -3.89 2.19
N ILE A 61 -5.98 -3.15 3.19
CA ILE A 61 -6.57 -1.90 3.65
C ILE A 61 -5.93 -0.76 2.86
N THR A 62 -6.71 -0.02 2.11
CA THR A 62 -6.24 1.16 1.37
C THR A 62 -7.37 2.15 1.17
N LYS A 63 -7.03 3.42 0.88
CA LYS A 63 -8.04 4.44 0.50
C LYS A 63 -7.74 4.95 -0.90
N ILE A 64 -8.73 4.84 -1.78
CA ILE A 64 -8.64 5.22 -3.19
C ILE A 64 -9.81 6.13 -3.59
N PRO A 65 -9.67 6.98 -4.62
CA PRO A 65 -10.79 7.78 -5.11
C PRO A 65 -11.86 6.88 -5.72
N GLU A 66 -13.14 7.21 -5.51
CA GLU A 66 -14.24 6.59 -6.27
C GLU A 66 -14.30 7.18 -7.68
N SER A 67 -13.50 6.62 -8.56
CA SER A 67 -13.30 7.08 -9.93
C SER A 67 -12.96 5.93 -10.87
N LYS A 68 -12.99 6.16 -12.18
CA LYS A 68 -12.59 5.15 -13.18
C LYS A 68 -11.15 4.64 -12.96
N ILE A 69 -10.23 5.50 -12.46
CA ILE A 69 -8.86 5.12 -12.15
C ILE A 69 -8.79 4.33 -10.84
N GLY A 70 -9.56 4.72 -9.82
CA GLY A 70 -9.68 3.95 -8.58
C GLY A 70 -10.26 2.56 -8.84
N HIS A 71 -11.28 2.44 -9.69
CA HIS A 71 -11.83 1.14 -10.10
C HIS A 71 -10.81 0.30 -10.90
N PHE A 72 -9.96 0.92 -11.71
CA PHE A 72 -8.86 0.19 -12.35
C PHE A 72 -7.92 -0.44 -11.31
N VAL A 73 -7.50 0.34 -10.31
CA VAL A 73 -6.64 -0.14 -9.23
C VAL A 73 -7.31 -1.25 -8.42
N LYS A 74 -8.60 -1.10 -8.07
CA LYS A 74 -9.39 -2.15 -7.43
C LYS A 74 -9.37 -3.46 -8.24
N ASN A 75 -9.59 -3.38 -9.55
CA ASN A 75 -9.55 -4.56 -10.42
C ASN A 75 -8.17 -5.21 -10.42
N MET A 76 -7.09 -4.41 -10.35
CA MET A 76 -5.72 -4.95 -10.26
C MET A 76 -5.44 -5.63 -8.92
N ILE A 77 -5.99 -5.11 -7.80
CA ILE A 77 -5.93 -5.77 -6.48
C ILE A 77 -6.59 -7.16 -6.58
N ARG A 78 -7.81 -7.23 -7.12
CA ARG A 78 -8.53 -8.50 -7.32
C ARG A 78 -7.81 -9.45 -8.28
N TYR A 79 -7.23 -8.91 -9.37
CA TYR A 79 -6.43 -9.69 -10.30
C TYR A 79 -5.19 -10.31 -9.63
N GLY A 80 -4.61 -9.63 -8.62
CA GLY A 80 -3.56 -10.16 -7.76
C GLY A 80 -4.05 -11.17 -6.71
N ASN A 81 -5.31 -11.59 -6.79
CA ASN A 81 -5.96 -12.52 -5.85
C ASN A 81 -5.95 -12.01 -4.39
N VAL A 82 -5.99 -10.70 -4.22
CA VAL A 82 -6.09 -10.02 -2.92
C VAL A 82 -7.53 -9.55 -2.71
N SER A 83 -8.09 -9.78 -1.51
CA SER A 83 -9.42 -9.27 -1.17
C SER A 83 -9.44 -7.75 -1.14
N ASP A 84 -10.49 -7.19 -1.70
CA ASP A 84 -10.80 -5.77 -1.77
C ASP A 84 -11.87 -5.32 -0.74
N ASP A 85 -12.19 -6.17 0.23
CA ASP A 85 -13.25 -5.94 1.22
C ASP A 85 -12.99 -4.74 2.14
N TYR A 86 -11.71 -4.34 2.29
CA TYR A 86 -11.29 -3.24 3.16
C TYR A 86 -10.79 -2.02 2.39
N ILE A 87 -11.25 -1.87 1.15
CA ILE A 87 -11.01 -0.64 0.39
C ILE A 87 -11.94 0.46 0.88
N VAL A 88 -11.37 1.57 1.33
CA VAL A 88 -12.08 2.81 1.66
C VAL A 88 -12.16 3.68 0.41
N TYR A 89 -13.33 4.21 0.10
CA TYR A 89 -13.51 5.10 -1.04
C TYR A 89 -13.51 6.56 -0.59
N ASP A 90 -12.68 7.37 -1.24
CA ASP A 90 -12.65 8.81 -1.07
C ASP A 90 -13.62 9.47 -2.04
N HIS A 91 -14.69 10.06 -1.49
CA HIS A 91 -15.73 10.77 -2.23
C HIS A 91 -15.51 12.29 -2.25
N SER A 92 -14.40 12.78 -1.70
CA SER A 92 -14.12 14.20 -1.65
C SER A 92 -13.83 14.78 -3.04
N LYS A 93 -13.99 16.10 -3.21
CA LYS A 93 -13.66 16.80 -4.45
C LYS A 93 -12.15 16.76 -4.77
N GLN A 94 -11.32 16.53 -3.75
CA GLN A 94 -9.87 16.45 -3.85
C GLN A 94 -9.36 15.00 -4.00
N ALA A 95 -10.31 14.03 -4.03
CA ALA A 95 -9.97 12.62 -4.14
C ALA A 95 -9.06 12.34 -5.34
N ARG A 96 -7.89 11.79 -5.06
CA ARG A 96 -6.93 11.44 -6.11
C ARG A 96 -6.13 10.20 -5.78
N LEU A 97 -5.72 9.48 -6.82
CA LEU A 97 -4.75 8.40 -6.71
C LEU A 97 -3.34 8.95 -6.85
N GLY A 98 -2.40 8.44 -6.06
CA GLY A 98 -0.99 8.66 -6.32
C GLY A 98 -0.58 8.03 -7.66
N ILE A 99 0.27 8.72 -8.42
CA ILE A 99 0.79 8.24 -9.69
C ILE A 99 2.31 8.20 -9.62
N TYR A 100 2.91 7.22 -10.26
CA TYR A 100 4.34 7.29 -10.57
C TYR A 100 4.60 6.89 -12.01
N TYR A 101 5.54 7.60 -12.61
CA TYR A 101 6.06 7.32 -13.93
C TYR A 101 7.34 6.53 -13.80
N TYR A 102 7.38 5.38 -14.45
CA TYR A 102 8.55 4.51 -14.42
C TYR A 102 9.14 4.34 -15.81
N GLU A 103 10.35 4.83 -15.98
CA GLU A 103 11.12 4.69 -17.20
C GLU A 103 12.10 3.52 -17.06
N THR A 104 11.93 2.49 -17.89
CA THR A 104 12.84 1.35 -17.93
C THR A 104 14.19 1.77 -18.52
N GLY A 105 15.26 1.44 -17.82
CA GLY A 105 16.61 1.69 -18.30
C GLY A 105 16.98 0.82 -19.51
N ALA A 106 17.89 1.34 -20.33
CA ALA A 106 18.60 0.59 -21.36
C ALA A 106 20.07 1.01 -21.31
N TYR A 107 20.98 0.04 -21.17
CA TYR A 107 22.42 0.37 -21.02
C TYR A 107 22.89 1.39 -22.05
N PRO A 108 23.61 2.45 -21.65
CA PRO A 108 24.08 2.76 -20.28
C PRO A 108 23.10 3.57 -19.42
N ARG A 109 21.88 3.86 -19.90
CA ARG A 109 20.86 4.66 -19.20
C ARG A 109 20.22 3.82 -18.08
N LYS A 110 20.23 4.37 -16.86
CA LYS A 110 19.57 3.77 -15.70
C LYS A 110 18.06 3.97 -15.77
N SER A 111 17.31 3.10 -15.10
CA SER A 111 15.88 3.30 -14.86
C SER A 111 15.66 4.54 -14.00
N SER A 112 14.53 5.22 -14.20
CA SER A 112 14.13 6.37 -13.39
C SER A 112 12.68 6.30 -12.96
N VAL A 113 12.36 6.97 -11.86
CA VAL A 113 11.01 7.06 -11.30
C VAL A 113 10.70 8.51 -10.99
N ILE A 114 9.53 8.98 -11.42
CA ILE A 114 8.98 10.29 -11.06
C ILE A 114 7.68 10.05 -10.30
N TYR A 115 7.58 10.60 -9.08
CA TYR A 115 6.39 10.47 -8.25
C TYR A 115 5.52 11.73 -8.33
N ASP A 116 4.23 11.52 -8.57
CA ASP A 116 3.15 12.49 -8.40
C ASP A 116 2.12 11.91 -7.42
N ARG A 117 2.44 11.96 -6.12
CA ARG A 117 1.67 11.31 -5.06
C ARG A 117 1.26 12.24 -3.91
N ALA A 118 1.61 13.50 -3.96
CA ALA A 118 1.22 14.44 -2.92
C ALA A 118 -0.31 14.50 -2.78
N ASN A 119 -0.79 14.53 -1.55
CA ASN A 119 -2.23 14.59 -1.22
C ASN A 119 -3.06 13.46 -1.86
N ALA A 120 -2.48 12.28 -2.09
CA ALA A 120 -3.24 11.11 -2.51
C ALA A 120 -4.26 10.71 -1.43
N SER A 121 -5.39 10.15 -1.82
CA SER A 121 -6.51 9.81 -0.92
C SER A 121 -6.08 8.98 0.30
N ILE A 122 -5.10 8.11 0.16
CA ILE A 122 -4.57 7.33 1.29
C ILE A 122 -4.06 8.21 2.44
N THR A 123 -3.51 9.40 2.17
CA THR A 123 -2.98 10.29 3.20
C THR A 123 -4.07 10.87 4.13
N THR A 124 -5.32 10.77 3.71
CA THR A 124 -6.51 11.21 4.46
C THR A 124 -7.25 10.06 5.14
N LEU A 125 -6.73 8.83 5.09
CA LEU A 125 -7.35 7.69 5.75
C LEU A 125 -7.33 7.90 7.27
N THR A 126 -8.51 7.78 7.90
CA THR A 126 -8.69 7.89 9.34
C THR A 126 -9.12 6.56 9.95
N LEU A 127 -8.95 6.41 11.25
CA LEU A 127 -9.22 5.14 11.94
C LEU A 127 -10.70 4.75 11.88
N ASP A 128 -11.60 5.72 11.93
CA ASP A 128 -13.06 5.56 11.92
C ASP A 128 -13.59 5.13 10.54
N GLU A 129 -12.82 5.30 9.47
CA GLU A 129 -13.17 4.81 8.13
C GLU A 129 -12.85 3.31 7.95
N ILE A 130 -12.06 2.72 8.86
CA ILE A 130 -11.67 1.31 8.78
C ILE A 130 -12.70 0.47 9.54
N ASP A 131 -13.29 -0.53 8.88
CA ASP A 131 -14.22 -1.46 9.54
C ASP A 131 -13.52 -2.14 10.73
N PRO A 132 -14.01 -1.90 11.97
CA PRO A 132 -13.37 -2.45 13.15
C PRO A 132 -13.38 -3.97 13.23
N SER A 133 -14.23 -4.65 12.46
CA SER A 133 -14.25 -6.11 12.40
C SER A 133 -12.97 -6.71 11.82
N VAL A 134 -12.15 -5.90 11.09
CA VAL A 134 -10.92 -6.35 10.44
C VAL A 134 -9.86 -6.85 11.43
N TYR A 135 -9.80 -6.27 12.63
CA TYR A 135 -8.69 -6.51 13.57
C TYR A 135 -8.61 -7.96 14.07
N GLY A 136 -9.75 -8.65 14.21
CA GLY A 136 -9.80 -10.06 14.63
C GLY A 136 -9.73 -11.08 13.49
N LYS A 137 -9.54 -10.65 12.24
CA LYS A 137 -9.70 -11.53 11.07
C LYS A 137 -8.39 -12.02 10.47
N THR A 138 -7.24 -11.64 11.00
CA THR A 138 -5.95 -12.04 10.44
C THR A 138 -4.97 -12.57 11.47
N ARG A 139 -4.05 -13.41 11.02
CA ARG A 139 -2.90 -13.90 11.81
C ARG A 139 -1.73 -12.93 11.77
N VAL A 140 -1.54 -12.24 10.64
CA VAL A 140 -0.43 -11.32 10.42
C VAL A 140 -0.97 -10.02 9.83
N PHE A 141 -0.58 -8.91 10.41
CA PHE A 141 -0.76 -7.58 9.84
C PHE A 141 0.59 -7.06 9.34
N HIS A 142 0.64 -6.63 8.07
CA HIS A 142 1.85 -6.09 7.45
C HIS A 142 1.68 -4.65 7.00
N VAL A 143 2.69 -3.83 7.28
CA VAL A 143 2.79 -2.44 6.81
C VAL A 143 4.25 -2.08 6.62
N SER A 144 4.54 -1.10 5.78
CA SER A 144 5.91 -0.60 5.58
C SER A 144 6.10 0.83 6.09
N GLY A 145 7.35 1.22 6.29
CA GLY A 145 7.74 2.58 6.65
C GLY A 145 7.34 3.62 5.60
N ILE A 146 7.09 3.21 4.34
CA ILE A 146 6.58 4.12 3.32
C ILE A 146 5.23 4.68 3.74
N THR A 147 4.29 3.85 4.18
CA THR A 147 2.95 4.29 4.61
C THR A 147 3.03 5.28 5.76
N LEU A 148 3.90 5.03 6.74
CA LEU A 148 4.16 5.96 7.86
C LEU A 148 4.81 7.27 7.43
N ALA A 149 5.56 7.27 6.33
CA ALA A 149 6.28 8.43 5.81
C ALA A 149 5.42 9.36 4.92
N LEU A 150 4.19 8.96 4.55
CA LEU A 150 3.33 9.73 3.64
C LEU A 150 2.74 11.00 4.26
N GLY A 151 2.86 11.18 5.56
CA GLY A 151 2.38 12.36 6.28
C GLY A 151 1.97 12.05 7.71
N GLU A 152 1.80 13.10 8.53
CA GLU A 152 1.53 12.96 9.95
C GLU A 152 0.16 12.29 10.22
N GLY A 153 -0.88 12.65 9.46
CA GLY A 153 -2.24 12.11 9.63
C GLY A 153 -2.26 10.60 9.44
N ILE A 154 -1.77 10.11 8.29
CA ILE A 154 -1.73 8.68 8.00
C ILE A 154 -0.77 7.93 8.92
N ARG A 155 0.32 8.56 9.36
CA ARG A 155 1.24 8.00 10.36
C ARG A 155 0.51 7.69 11.66
N LYS A 156 -0.22 8.67 12.20
CA LYS A 156 -1.03 8.50 13.42
C LYS A 156 -2.05 7.37 13.24
N THR A 157 -2.81 7.39 12.16
CA THR A 157 -3.77 6.32 11.84
C THR A 157 -3.09 4.96 11.79
N THR A 158 -1.96 4.86 11.11
CA THR A 158 -1.23 3.57 10.94
C THR A 158 -0.73 3.03 12.27
N LEU A 159 -0.19 3.87 13.15
CA LEU A 159 0.27 3.44 14.49
C LEU A 159 -0.89 2.92 15.35
N GLU A 160 -2.06 3.58 15.30
CA GLU A 160 -3.26 3.10 15.99
C GLU A 160 -3.78 1.77 15.40
N VAL A 161 -3.72 1.60 14.08
CA VAL A 161 -4.07 0.34 13.41
C VAL A 161 -3.13 -0.79 13.84
N ILE A 162 -1.82 -0.55 13.87
CA ILE A 162 -0.83 -1.53 14.37
C ILE A 162 -1.19 -1.96 15.80
N LYS A 163 -1.46 -0.99 16.67
CA LYS A 163 -1.84 -1.26 18.07
C LYS A 163 -3.09 -2.13 18.15
N LYS A 164 -4.15 -1.81 17.41
CA LYS A 164 -5.39 -2.61 17.39
C LYS A 164 -5.19 -4.03 16.89
N PHE A 165 -4.37 -4.25 15.87
CA PHE A 165 -4.02 -5.60 15.42
C PHE A 165 -3.21 -6.36 16.47
N LYS A 166 -2.25 -5.71 17.16
CA LYS A 166 -1.52 -6.31 18.29
C LYS A 166 -2.48 -6.73 19.42
N GLU A 167 -3.40 -5.85 19.82
CA GLU A 167 -4.41 -6.11 20.86
C GLU A 167 -5.34 -7.28 20.48
N ALA A 168 -5.64 -7.43 19.19
CA ALA A 168 -6.42 -8.54 18.66
C ALA A 168 -5.63 -9.86 18.51
N GLY A 169 -4.32 -9.85 18.82
CA GLY A 169 -3.46 -11.05 18.80
C GLY A 169 -2.80 -11.33 17.45
N ALA A 170 -2.84 -10.41 16.49
CA ALA A 170 -2.13 -10.57 15.24
C ALA A 170 -0.62 -10.31 15.41
N ALA A 171 0.20 -11.09 14.73
CA ALA A 171 1.63 -10.80 14.60
C ALA A 171 1.82 -9.58 13.68
N ILE A 172 2.75 -8.70 14.03
CA ILE A 172 3.08 -7.54 13.22
C ILE A 172 4.31 -7.84 12.36
N SER A 173 4.13 -7.69 11.04
CA SER A 173 5.22 -7.72 10.06
C SER A 173 5.48 -6.30 9.59
N PHE A 174 6.72 -5.83 9.72
CA PHE A 174 7.08 -4.46 9.37
C PHE A 174 8.31 -4.45 8.45
N ASP A 175 8.18 -3.79 7.30
CA ASP A 175 9.30 -3.47 6.42
C ASP A 175 9.72 -2.02 6.65
N ILE A 176 10.93 -1.79 7.15
CA ILE A 176 11.45 -0.44 7.39
C ILE A 176 11.38 0.41 6.11
N ASN A 177 11.73 -0.14 4.97
CA ASN A 177 11.59 0.44 3.63
C ASN A 177 11.89 1.94 3.58
N TYR A 178 13.00 2.35 4.22
CA TYR A 178 13.39 3.75 4.37
C TYR A 178 13.48 4.46 3.01
N ARG A 179 12.94 5.66 2.96
CA ARG A 179 12.95 6.53 1.78
C ARG A 179 13.35 7.95 2.19
N ALA A 180 14.60 8.33 1.96
CA ALA A 180 15.13 9.67 2.27
C ALA A 180 14.35 10.82 1.58
N SER A 181 13.60 10.52 0.51
CA SER A 181 12.73 11.50 -0.16
C SER A 181 11.41 11.77 0.56
N LEU A 182 11.05 10.97 1.58
CA LEU A 182 9.78 11.10 2.30
C LEU A 182 9.97 11.63 3.73
N TRP A 183 11.04 11.26 4.40
CA TRP A 183 11.35 11.67 5.78
C TRP A 183 12.85 11.58 6.08
N ASP A 184 13.31 12.28 7.11
CA ASP A 184 14.68 12.20 7.60
C ASP A 184 14.93 10.93 8.46
N GLU A 185 16.20 10.60 8.68
CA GLU A 185 16.60 9.39 9.41
C GLU A 185 16.18 9.41 10.88
N ASP A 186 16.24 10.55 11.55
CA ASP A 186 15.91 10.67 12.97
C ASP A 186 14.41 10.46 13.19
N THR A 187 13.58 11.08 12.37
CA THR A 187 12.13 10.84 12.36
C THR A 187 11.82 9.38 12.05
N ALA A 188 12.45 8.80 11.04
CA ALA A 188 12.24 7.40 10.66
C ALA A 188 12.60 6.47 11.83
N ARG A 189 13.77 6.68 12.46
CA ARG A 189 14.23 5.89 13.63
C ARG A 189 13.23 5.97 14.77
N SER A 190 12.86 7.19 15.18
CA SER A 190 11.93 7.41 16.29
C SER A 190 10.59 6.71 16.08
N VAL A 191 10.04 6.79 14.86
CA VAL A 191 8.77 6.13 14.53
C VAL A 191 8.91 4.62 14.54
N VAL A 192 9.98 4.06 13.94
CA VAL A 192 10.22 2.61 13.91
C VAL A 192 10.39 2.06 15.32
N GLU A 193 11.18 2.72 16.18
CA GLU A 193 11.37 2.31 17.57
C GLU A 193 10.07 2.31 18.39
N SER A 194 9.10 3.18 18.04
CA SER A 194 7.78 3.21 18.70
C SER A 194 6.88 2.02 18.38
N ILE A 195 7.19 1.24 17.35
CA ILE A 195 6.38 0.08 16.92
C ILE A 195 6.75 -1.18 17.72
N PHE A 196 8.00 -1.29 18.16
CA PHE A 196 8.55 -2.46 18.85
C PHE A 196 8.72 -2.22 20.35
#